data_376d774e1d0a28ef6c06d7f0037fee0c
#
_entry.id   376d774e1d0a28ef6c06d7f0037fee0c
#
_cell.length_a   1.000
_cell.length_b   1.000
_cell.length_c   1.000
_cell.angle_alpha   90.00
_cell.angle_beta   90.00
_cell.angle_gamma   90.00
#
_symmetry.space_group_name_H-M   'P 1'
#
loop_
_entity.id
_entity.type
_entity.pdbx_description
1 polymer ?
#
loop_
_entity_poly.entity_id
_entity_poly.type
_entity_poly.pdbx_seq_one_letter_code
_entity_poly.pdbx_strand_id
1 'polypeptide(L)'
;MPSGDPWIRRIVTEASGEGRGTEHDWLAPLTNQDIRALVTRAGSGASGNLIRALRAITPAPVIVGANHDRFTIKSSLADLNYVVPVPTSTEFVDAVLDIVERDRINLIIGSDENVAKVLSDTRERFPFDLFLPRRETIDLCQDKQALNVFFRDRGIPVPRFYEVGSLDDLDGIFARFEGDGVLWCRARRGSGSVGATAVTNVDQARSWIAQWRDLRGIKVSDFTLGEFLPGRHYTVTSVWYRGQALLAQTIEILSYFAVGNNPSGTSSMPNLSKTVVAPEVLRICLDAVRAIEDCASGVINVELKETLDGHPAITEINAGRFPACTTTLLAACPTNMIEVFARAATGEIMAIPEPHGTAQEHYLVQDIDCLPRVITASALLEGL
;
A
#
# COMPACT_ATOMS: atom_id res chain seq x y z
N MET A 1 -29.69 30.21 -0.07
CA MET A 1 -28.43 30.11 0.68
C MET A 1 -28.22 28.62 0.94
N PRO A 2 -27.28 27.92 0.31
CA PRO A 2 -27.01 26.54 0.66
C PRO A 2 -26.26 26.54 2.00
N SER A 3 -26.77 25.77 2.94
CA SER A 3 -26.17 25.46 4.23
C SER A 3 -24.86 24.70 3.98
N GLY A 4 -23.75 25.41 3.95
CA GLY A 4 -22.44 24.77 3.87
C GLY A 4 -22.14 24.00 5.13
N ASP A 5 -21.92 22.70 4.99
CA ASP A 5 -21.50 21.81 6.06
C ASP A 5 -20.18 22.37 6.68
N PRO A 6 -20.11 22.61 8.00
CA PRO A 6 -18.98 23.27 8.62
C PRO A 6 -17.65 22.49 8.54
N TRP A 7 -17.68 21.23 8.08
CA TRP A 7 -16.55 20.30 8.07
C TRP A 7 -15.74 20.32 6.76
N ILE A 8 -16.34 20.76 5.63
CA ILE A 8 -15.65 20.76 4.33
C ILE A 8 -15.12 22.17 4.02
N ARG A 9 -13.84 22.40 4.26
CA ARG A 9 -13.15 23.63 3.86
C ARG A 9 -12.31 23.37 2.62
N ARG A 10 -12.72 23.96 1.49
CA ARG A 10 -11.89 24.01 0.28
C ARG A 10 -10.64 24.82 0.58
N ILE A 11 -9.47 24.25 0.33
CA ILE A 11 -8.19 24.93 0.41
C ILE A 11 -7.67 25.06 -1.01
N VAL A 12 -7.62 26.30 -1.52
CA VAL A 12 -6.94 26.58 -2.78
C VAL A 12 -5.44 26.68 -2.47
N THR A 13 -4.66 25.74 -2.95
CA THR A 13 -3.20 25.88 -2.98
C THR A 13 -2.85 26.64 -4.26
N GLU A 14 -2.24 27.81 -4.15
CA GLU A 14 -1.63 28.47 -5.29
C GLU A 14 -0.47 27.59 -5.77
N ALA A 15 -0.73 26.79 -6.81
CA ALA A 15 0.32 26.10 -7.53
C ALA A 15 1.10 27.16 -8.31
N SER A 16 2.36 27.31 -8.00
CA SER A 16 3.30 28.17 -8.72
C SER A 16 3.34 27.78 -10.20
N GLY A 17 2.95 28.69 -11.08
CA GLY A 17 3.35 28.74 -12.49
C GLY A 17 2.31 28.37 -13.52
N GLU A 18 1.91 29.39 -14.24
CA GLU A 18 1.48 29.49 -15.64
C GLU A 18 0.38 28.54 -16.18
N GLY A 19 -0.75 29.16 -16.52
CA GLY A 19 -1.64 28.69 -17.59
C GLY A 19 -2.65 27.63 -17.19
N ARG A 20 -3.55 27.91 -16.24
CA ARG A 20 -4.72 27.06 -16.00
C ARG A 20 -6.00 27.86 -16.21
N GLY A 21 -6.92 27.24 -16.98
CA GLY A 21 -8.20 27.80 -17.34
C GLY A 21 -9.03 28.33 -16.17
N THR A 22 -9.98 29.14 -16.50
CA THR A 22 -10.90 29.79 -15.55
C THR A 22 -11.78 28.75 -14.84
N GLU A 23 -12.36 29.10 -13.69
CA GLU A 23 -13.26 28.24 -12.88
C GLU A 23 -14.37 27.52 -13.70
N HIS A 24 -14.71 28.00 -14.89
CA HIS A 24 -15.71 27.42 -15.78
C HIS A 24 -15.27 26.15 -16.54
N ASP A 25 -13.96 25.94 -16.76
CA ASP A 25 -13.46 24.74 -17.48
C ASP A 25 -13.62 23.44 -16.71
N TRP A 26 -13.75 23.53 -15.38
CA TRP A 26 -13.93 22.36 -14.51
C TRP A 26 -15.32 21.71 -14.62
N LEU A 27 -16.29 22.40 -15.21
CA LEU A 27 -17.68 21.95 -15.35
C LEU A 27 -18.04 21.43 -16.75
N ALA A 28 -17.06 21.31 -17.65
CA ALA A 28 -17.29 20.74 -18.97
C ALA A 28 -17.93 19.35 -18.89
N PRO A 29 -18.77 18.95 -19.85
CA PRO A 29 -19.32 17.60 -19.88
C PRO A 29 -18.20 16.58 -19.89
N LEU A 30 -18.28 15.56 -19.00
CA LEU A 30 -17.30 14.48 -18.98
C LEU A 30 -17.46 13.62 -20.22
N THR A 31 -16.34 13.31 -20.89
CA THR A 31 -16.26 12.21 -21.85
C THR A 31 -16.01 10.91 -21.08
N ASN A 32 -16.27 9.74 -21.68
CA ASN A 32 -15.95 8.44 -21.05
C ASN A 32 -14.46 8.23 -20.76
N GLN A 33 -13.59 9.16 -21.16
CA GLN A 33 -12.14 9.10 -20.98
C GLN A 33 -11.63 10.07 -19.91
N ASP A 34 -12.48 10.93 -19.33
CA ASP A 34 -12.06 11.92 -18.35
C ASP A 34 -11.95 11.31 -16.95
N ILE A 35 -10.74 11.13 -16.46
CA ILE A 35 -10.47 10.66 -15.11
C ILE A 35 -10.49 11.83 -14.13
N ARG A 36 -11.34 11.75 -13.12
CA ARG A 36 -11.42 12.68 -12.00
C ARG A 36 -11.15 11.91 -10.70
N ALA A 37 -9.90 11.97 -10.24
CA ALA A 37 -9.42 11.13 -9.15
C ALA A 37 -9.44 11.87 -7.81
N LEU A 38 -10.06 11.28 -6.80
CA LEU A 38 -9.91 11.67 -5.40
C LEU A 38 -8.79 10.85 -4.76
N VAL A 39 -7.73 11.53 -4.33
CA VAL A 39 -6.59 10.92 -3.63
C VAL A 39 -6.67 11.27 -2.14
N THR A 40 -6.77 10.26 -1.29
CA THR A 40 -6.83 10.45 0.17
C THR A 40 -5.44 10.64 0.77
N ARG A 41 -5.36 11.21 2.00
CA ARG A 41 -4.11 11.61 2.66
C ARG A 41 -3.21 12.49 1.80
N ALA A 42 -3.80 13.28 0.93
CA ALA A 42 -3.08 14.20 0.06
C ALA A 42 -2.14 15.12 0.87
N GLY A 43 -0.94 15.34 0.34
CA GLY A 43 0.15 16.05 1.03
C GLY A 43 1.15 15.15 1.75
N SER A 44 0.85 13.85 1.94
CA SER A 44 1.86 12.89 2.39
C SER A 44 2.83 12.51 1.26
N GLY A 45 4.02 12.00 1.59
CA GLY A 45 4.98 11.54 0.58
C GLY A 45 4.40 10.47 -0.34
N ALA A 46 3.65 9.51 0.22
CA ALA A 46 2.99 8.45 -0.55
C ALA A 46 1.99 9.00 -1.57
N SER A 47 1.09 9.89 -1.14
CA SER A 47 0.12 10.51 -2.05
C SER A 47 0.80 11.44 -3.07
N GLY A 48 1.89 12.09 -2.70
CA GLY A 48 2.70 12.91 -3.62
C GLY A 48 3.28 12.07 -4.76
N ASN A 49 3.78 10.87 -4.48
CA ASN A 49 4.25 9.92 -5.49
C ASN A 49 3.11 9.48 -6.42
N LEU A 50 1.96 9.15 -5.84
CA LEU A 50 0.78 8.74 -6.58
C LEU A 50 0.25 9.87 -7.49
N ILE A 51 0.16 11.10 -6.98
CA ILE A 51 -0.30 12.26 -7.75
C ILE A 51 0.63 12.54 -8.92
N ARG A 52 1.97 12.44 -8.72
CA ARG A 52 2.92 12.59 -9.84
C ARG A 52 2.73 11.51 -10.90
N ALA A 53 2.48 10.27 -10.49
CA ALA A 53 2.21 9.17 -11.42
C ALA A 53 0.90 9.36 -12.20
N LEU A 54 -0.15 9.85 -11.55
CA LEU A 54 -1.43 10.21 -12.20
C LEU A 54 -1.24 11.35 -13.21
N ARG A 55 -0.45 12.37 -12.89
CA ARG A 55 -0.19 13.50 -13.81
C ARG A 55 0.56 13.09 -15.08
N ALA A 56 1.23 11.96 -15.08
CA ALA A 56 1.91 11.43 -16.27
C ALA A 56 0.93 10.76 -17.27
N ILE A 57 -0.33 10.55 -16.89
CA ILE A 57 -1.37 9.97 -17.76
C ILE A 57 -1.78 11.00 -18.83
N THR A 58 -2.06 10.54 -20.05
CA THR A 58 -2.53 11.40 -21.13
C THR A 58 -3.87 10.89 -21.68
N PRO A 59 -4.94 11.73 -21.69
CA PRO A 59 -5.01 13.09 -21.16
C PRO A 59 -4.83 13.14 -19.64
N ALA A 60 -4.29 14.25 -19.14
CA ALA A 60 -4.03 14.39 -17.70
C ALA A 60 -5.33 14.42 -16.88
N PRO A 61 -5.47 13.57 -15.84
CA PRO A 61 -6.64 13.57 -14.98
C PRO A 61 -6.76 14.84 -14.14
N VAL A 62 -7.99 15.17 -13.74
CA VAL A 62 -8.24 16.12 -12.66
C VAL A 62 -8.00 15.38 -11.34
N ILE A 63 -7.18 15.97 -10.47
CA ILE A 63 -6.80 15.35 -9.21
C ILE A 63 -7.31 16.18 -8.04
N VAL A 64 -8.14 15.57 -7.22
CA VAL A 64 -8.66 16.17 -5.98
C VAL A 64 -7.99 15.49 -4.80
N GLY A 65 -7.49 16.27 -3.86
CA GLY A 65 -6.85 15.80 -2.64
C GLY A 65 -7.76 15.91 -1.43
N ALA A 66 -7.79 14.89 -0.57
CA ALA A 66 -8.45 14.94 0.72
C ALA A 66 -7.51 14.51 1.85
N ASN A 67 -7.52 15.22 2.97
CA ASN A 67 -6.78 14.87 4.18
C ASN A 67 -7.50 15.39 5.42
N HIS A 68 -7.38 14.68 6.55
CA HIS A 68 -7.89 15.17 7.82
C HIS A 68 -6.94 16.18 8.50
N ASP A 69 -5.66 16.14 8.15
CA ASP A 69 -4.65 17.04 8.69
C ASP A 69 -4.55 18.30 7.82
N ARG A 70 -4.95 19.42 8.41
CA ARG A 70 -4.95 20.75 7.77
C ARG A 70 -3.54 21.29 7.43
N PHE A 71 -2.49 20.75 8.05
CA PHE A 71 -1.11 21.15 7.75
C PHE A 71 -0.55 20.31 6.60
N THR A 72 -0.66 19.00 6.72
CA THR A 72 -0.17 18.08 5.68
C THR A 72 -0.83 18.33 4.33
N ILE A 73 -2.13 18.65 4.28
CA ILE A 73 -2.84 18.93 3.03
C ILE A 73 -2.24 20.14 2.26
N LYS A 74 -1.53 21.05 2.94
CA LYS A 74 -0.85 22.20 2.30
C LYS A 74 0.32 21.79 1.41
N SER A 75 0.87 20.61 1.62
CA SER A 75 1.93 20.02 0.79
C SER A 75 1.37 19.19 -0.38
N SER A 76 0.05 19.19 -0.57
CA SER A 76 -0.60 18.41 -1.63
C SER A 76 -0.27 18.96 -3.02
N LEU A 77 -0.02 18.03 -3.95
CA LEU A 77 0.19 18.31 -5.36
C LEU A 77 -1.11 18.22 -6.19
N ALA A 78 -2.26 18.00 -5.56
CA ALA A 78 -3.56 17.93 -6.23
C ALA A 78 -4.03 19.31 -6.71
N ASP A 79 -4.93 19.31 -7.70
CA ASP A 79 -5.49 20.55 -8.29
C ASP A 79 -6.43 21.27 -7.32
N LEU A 80 -7.22 20.46 -6.58
CA LEU A 80 -8.14 20.93 -5.54
C LEU A 80 -7.86 20.14 -4.26
N ASN A 81 -8.08 20.76 -3.10
CA ASN A 81 -7.81 20.13 -1.82
C ASN A 81 -8.91 20.40 -0.79
N TYR A 82 -9.25 19.35 -0.02
CA TYR A 82 -10.28 19.40 1.02
C TYR A 82 -9.76 18.85 2.36
N VAL A 83 -10.11 19.53 3.44
CA VAL A 83 -9.98 18.96 4.78
C VAL A 83 -11.25 18.18 5.08
N VAL A 84 -11.09 16.91 5.45
CA VAL A 84 -12.17 15.97 5.75
C VAL A 84 -11.99 15.40 7.16
N PRO A 85 -13.03 14.83 7.78
CA PRO A 85 -12.89 14.10 9.04
C PRO A 85 -11.87 12.95 8.95
N VAL A 86 -11.39 12.45 10.09
CA VAL A 86 -10.55 11.24 10.13
C VAL A 86 -11.32 10.03 9.61
N PRO A 87 -10.67 9.05 8.95
CA PRO A 87 -11.36 7.88 8.38
C PRO A 87 -12.20 7.07 9.38
N THR A 88 -11.85 7.14 10.68
CA THR A 88 -12.60 6.47 11.75
C THR A 88 -13.83 7.24 12.23
N SER A 89 -14.05 8.47 11.74
CA SER A 89 -15.24 9.25 12.06
C SER A 89 -16.43 8.81 11.22
N THR A 90 -17.62 8.87 11.79
CA THR A 90 -18.89 8.58 11.10
C THR A 90 -19.18 9.56 9.96
N GLU A 91 -18.66 10.79 10.05
CA GLU A 91 -18.85 11.83 9.02
C GLU A 91 -17.90 11.72 7.83
N PHE A 92 -16.88 10.84 7.90
CA PHE A 92 -15.86 10.74 6.84
C PHE A 92 -16.47 10.39 5.48
N VAL A 93 -17.34 9.40 5.45
CA VAL A 93 -17.95 8.91 4.19
C VAL A 93 -18.87 9.98 3.60
N ASP A 94 -19.62 10.70 4.43
CA ASP A 94 -20.50 11.80 3.98
C ASP A 94 -19.68 12.92 3.34
N ALA A 95 -18.57 13.32 3.99
CA ALA A 95 -17.67 14.31 3.47
C ALA A 95 -17.02 13.88 2.12
N VAL A 96 -16.69 12.60 1.98
CA VAL A 96 -16.17 12.05 0.72
C VAL A 96 -17.24 12.06 -0.38
N LEU A 97 -18.48 11.70 -0.06
CA LEU A 97 -19.60 11.72 -1.01
C LEU A 97 -19.92 13.13 -1.49
N ASP A 98 -19.87 14.13 -0.61
CA ASP A 98 -20.04 15.53 -1.00
C ASP A 98 -18.98 16.00 -2.01
N ILE A 99 -17.72 15.56 -1.83
CA ILE A 99 -16.64 15.82 -2.79
C ILE A 99 -16.91 15.08 -4.11
N VAL A 100 -17.34 13.81 -4.04
CA VAL A 100 -17.66 13.00 -5.21
C VAL A 100 -18.72 13.70 -6.07
N GLU A 101 -19.79 14.19 -5.47
CA GLU A 101 -20.86 14.89 -6.19
C GLU A 101 -20.38 16.23 -6.73
N ARG A 102 -19.77 17.07 -5.88
CA ARG A 102 -19.34 18.43 -6.21
C ARG A 102 -18.33 18.46 -7.35
N ASP A 103 -17.29 17.61 -7.26
CA ASP A 103 -16.18 17.60 -8.20
C ASP A 103 -16.32 16.51 -9.26
N ARG A 104 -17.46 15.82 -9.31
CA ARG A 104 -17.76 14.73 -10.28
C ARG A 104 -16.67 13.67 -10.30
N ILE A 105 -16.26 13.21 -9.10
CA ILE A 105 -15.25 12.17 -8.96
C ILE A 105 -15.76 10.86 -9.53
N ASN A 106 -14.94 10.17 -10.33
CA ASN A 106 -15.23 8.84 -10.87
C ASN A 106 -14.17 7.80 -10.50
N LEU A 107 -13.14 8.21 -9.73
CA LEU A 107 -12.09 7.34 -9.22
C LEU A 107 -11.69 7.78 -7.81
N ILE A 108 -11.70 6.86 -6.84
CA ILE A 108 -11.16 7.11 -5.50
C ILE A 108 -9.95 6.20 -5.28
N ILE A 109 -8.82 6.78 -4.86
CA ILE A 109 -7.60 6.04 -4.56
C ILE A 109 -7.27 6.22 -3.08
N GLY A 110 -7.49 5.16 -2.31
CA GLY A 110 -7.07 5.06 -0.92
C GLY A 110 -5.55 4.97 -0.79
N SER A 111 -4.95 5.72 0.11
CA SER A 111 -3.50 5.70 0.34
C SER A 111 -3.10 4.99 1.64
N ASP A 112 -4.06 4.47 2.41
CA ASP A 112 -3.81 3.66 3.62
C ASP A 112 -4.91 2.61 3.85
N GLU A 113 -4.62 1.69 4.77
CA GLU A 113 -5.48 0.55 5.09
C GLU A 113 -6.82 0.95 5.69
N ASN A 114 -6.87 2.01 6.52
CA ASN A 114 -8.10 2.44 7.17
C ASN A 114 -9.07 3.01 6.13
N VAL A 115 -8.56 3.81 5.19
CA VAL A 115 -9.38 4.34 4.10
C VAL A 115 -9.87 3.20 3.20
N ALA A 116 -9.01 2.27 2.79
CA ALA A 116 -9.42 1.12 1.98
C ALA A 116 -10.53 0.31 2.68
N LYS A 117 -10.41 0.10 4.00
CA LYS A 117 -11.42 -0.58 4.82
C LYS A 117 -12.75 0.18 4.83
N VAL A 118 -12.74 1.47 5.18
CA VAL A 118 -13.95 2.29 5.26
C VAL A 118 -14.66 2.38 3.91
N LEU A 119 -13.91 2.60 2.82
CA LEU A 119 -14.49 2.62 1.47
C LEU A 119 -15.09 1.27 1.10
N SER A 120 -14.42 0.16 1.44
CA SER A 120 -14.94 -1.18 1.17
C SER A 120 -16.18 -1.50 2.00
N ASP A 121 -16.25 -1.05 3.26
CA ASP A 121 -17.40 -1.25 4.15
C ASP A 121 -18.63 -0.47 3.73
N THR A 122 -18.45 0.60 2.95
CA THR A 122 -19.54 1.53 2.56
C THR A 122 -19.68 1.67 1.05
N ARG A 123 -19.14 0.70 0.27
CA ARG A 123 -19.08 0.78 -1.20
C ARG A 123 -20.43 1.00 -1.87
N GLU A 124 -21.51 0.44 -1.31
CA GLU A 124 -22.88 0.57 -1.82
C GLU A 124 -23.45 1.99 -1.73
N ARG A 125 -22.79 2.88 -0.98
CA ARG A 125 -23.17 4.30 -0.88
C ARG A 125 -22.66 5.15 -2.04
N PHE A 126 -21.67 4.65 -2.79
CA PHE A 126 -21.05 5.40 -3.87
C PHE A 126 -21.83 5.25 -5.18
N PRO A 127 -21.93 6.32 -6.01
CA PRO A 127 -22.68 6.31 -7.26
C PRO A 127 -21.98 5.53 -8.40
N PHE A 128 -20.79 4.98 -8.15
CA PHE A 128 -20.00 4.17 -9.07
C PHE A 128 -19.31 3.03 -8.33
N ASP A 129 -18.91 1.99 -9.07
CA ASP A 129 -18.18 0.88 -8.48
C ASP A 129 -16.78 1.32 -8.03
N LEU A 130 -16.50 1.18 -6.74
CA LEU A 130 -15.17 1.40 -6.21
C LEU A 130 -14.23 0.29 -6.70
N PHE A 131 -13.16 0.68 -7.38
CA PHE A 131 -12.16 -0.25 -7.91
C PHE A 131 -11.25 -0.77 -6.79
N LEU A 132 -11.84 -1.55 -5.90
CA LEU A 132 -11.26 -2.11 -4.69
C LEU A 132 -11.60 -3.60 -4.58
N PRO A 133 -10.71 -4.42 -3.98
CA PRO A 133 -11.03 -5.77 -3.57
C PRO A 133 -12.26 -5.82 -2.67
N ARG A 134 -12.87 -7.00 -2.56
CA ARG A 134 -14.03 -7.21 -1.68
C ARG A 134 -13.69 -6.93 -0.23
N ARG A 135 -14.72 -6.64 0.57
CA ARG A 135 -14.60 -6.38 2.00
C ARG A 135 -13.89 -7.53 2.73
N GLU A 136 -14.32 -8.76 2.45
CA GLU A 136 -13.77 -9.98 3.05
C GLU A 136 -12.29 -10.15 2.75
N THR A 137 -11.87 -9.79 1.53
CA THR A 137 -10.46 -9.78 1.11
C THR A 137 -9.64 -8.77 1.90
N ILE A 138 -10.15 -7.53 2.03
CA ILE A 138 -9.48 -6.48 2.80
C ILE A 138 -9.40 -6.86 4.28
N ASP A 139 -10.47 -7.39 4.86
CA ASP A 139 -10.52 -7.84 6.26
C ASP A 139 -9.51 -8.96 6.53
N LEU A 140 -9.42 -9.96 5.63
CA LEU A 140 -8.46 -11.04 5.73
C LEU A 140 -7.02 -10.54 5.63
N CYS A 141 -6.73 -9.65 4.67
CA CYS A 141 -5.39 -9.10 4.47
C CYS A 141 -4.89 -8.25 5.64
N GLN A 142 -5.79 -7.56 6.35
CA GLN A 142 -5.43 -6.76 7.53
C GLN A 142 -5.13 -7.61 8.77
N ASP A 143 -5.45 -8.89 8.76
CA ASP A 143 -5.16 -9.82 9.84
C ASP A 143 -4.08 -10.82 9.43
N LYS A 144 -2.81 -10.48 9.75
CA LYS A 144 -1.63 -11.27 9.34
C LYS A 144 -1.68 -12.73 9.80
N GLN A 145 -2.35 -12.99 10.92
CA GLN A 145 -2.53 -14.32 11.45
C GLN A 145 -3.58 -15.10 10.67
N ALA A 146 -4.77 -14.52 10.48
CA ALA A 146 -5.83 -15.14 9.69
C ALA A 146 -5.36 -15.43 8.25
N LEU A 147 -4.65 -14.47 7.65
CA LEU A 147 -4.07 -14.59 6.30
C LEU A 147 -3.07 -15.75 6.23
N ASN A 148 -2.15 -15.87 7.20
CA ASN A 148 -1.17 -16.94 7.22
C ASN A 148 -1.84 -18.32 7.39
N VAL A 149 -2.81 -18.46 8.31
CA VAL A 149 -3.58 -19.70 8.46
C VAL A 149 -4.29 -20.07 7.16
N PHE A 150 -4.94 -19.09 6.52
CA PHE A 150 -5.63 -19.26 5.26
C PHE A 150 -4.71 -19.82 4.15
N PHE A 151 -3.50 -19.28 4.04
CA PHE A 151 -2.52 -19.72 3.04
C PHE A 151 -1.88 -21.06 3.37
N ARG A 152 -1.49 -21.27 4.62
CA ARG A 152 -0.94 -22.54 5.07
C ARG A 152 -1.87 -23.70 4.75
N ASP A 153 -3.17 -23.54 5.03
CA ASP A 153 -4.18 -24.58 4.80
C ASP A 153 -4.42 -24.85 3.30
N ARG A 154 -3.90 -24.00 2.42
CA ARG A 154 -3.93 -24.13 0.94
C ARG A 154 -2.58 -24.46 0.32
N GLY A 155 -1.55 -24.70 1.12
CA GLY A 155 -0.20 -24.99 0.62
C GLY A 155 0.51 -23.83 -0.04
N ILE A 156 0.04 -22.58 0.18
CA ILE A 156 0.73 -21.36 -0.27
C ILE A 156 1.83 -21.04 0.74
N PRO A 157 3.08 -20.75 0.30
CA PRO A 157 4.21 -20.56 1.20
C PRO A 157 4.04 -19.36 2.14
N VAL A 158 4.10 -19.64 3.44
CA VAL A 158 4.07 -18.66 4.52
C VAL A 158 5.05 -19.07 5.62
N PRO A 159 5.62 -18.14 6.41
CA PRO A 159 6.45 -18.52 7.54
C PRO A 159 5.65 -19.27 8.60
N ARG A 160 6.30 -20.17 9.30
CA ARG A 160 5.74 -20.78 10.53
C ARG A 160 5.56 -19.69 11.58
N PHE A 161 4.46 -19.69 12.31
CA PHE A 161 4.27 -18.81 13.46
C PHE A 161 3.29 -19.42 14.48
N TYR A 162 3.33 -18.86 15.69
CA TYR A 162 2.42 -19.20 16.78
C TYR A 162 1.89 -17.93 17.44
N GLU A 163 0.65 -18.02 17.90
CA GLU A 163 0.02 -16.96 18.69
C GLU A 163 0.59 -16.92 20.10
N VAL A 164 0.71 -15.72 20.64
CA VAL A 164 1.08 -15.52 22.03
C VAL A 164 -0.20 -15.27 22.81
N GLY A 165 -0.79 -16.30 23.39
CA GLY A 165 -2.00 -16.18 24.24
C GLY A 165 -1.71 -15.44 25.54
N SER A 166 -0.56 -15.76 26.15
CA SER A 166 -0.05 -15.14 27.37
C SER A 166 1.48 -15.08 27.33
N LEU A 167 2.10 -14.31 28.23
CA LEU A 167 3.56 -14.29 28.36
C LEU A 167 4.15 -15.61 28.86
N ASP A 168 3.31 -16.46 29.47
CA ASP A 168 3.73 -17.79 29.97
C ASP A 168 3.83 -18.81 28.83
N ASP A 169 3.22 -18.55 27.67
CA ASP A 169 3.29 -19.44 26.50
C ASP A 169 4.64 -19.36 25.78
N LEU A 170 5.44 -18.32 26.04
CA LEU A 170 6.64 -18.02 25.28
C LEU A 170 7.67 -19.14 25.31
N ASP A 171 7.91 -19.77 26.47
CA ASP A 171 8.84 -20.89 26.61
C ASP A 171 8.42 -22.06 25.71
N GLY A 172 7.13 -22.38 25.71
CA GLY A 172 6.57 -23.45 24.85
C GLY A 172 6.62 -23.10 23.37
N ILE A 173 6.48 -21.82 23.00
CA ILE A 173 6.60 -21.36 21.61
C ILE A 173 8.05 -21.45 21.15
N PHE A 174 9.02 -20.96 21.93
CA PHE A 174 10.45 -21.07 21.58
C PHE A 174 10.91 -22.51 21.41
N ALA A 175 10.42 -23.43 22.25
CA ALA A 175 10.74 -24.85 22.12
C ALA A 175 10.29 -25.47 20.78
N ARG A 176 9.25 -24.91 20.12
CA ARG A 176 8.79 -25.35 18.78
C ARG A 176 9.67 -24.87 17.64
N PHE A 177 10.57 -23.91 17.92
CA PHE A 177 11.56 -23.35 17.00
C PHE A 177 13.00 -23.73 17.38
N GLU A 178 13.16 -24.84 18.10
CA GLU A 178 14.49 -25.30 18.51
C GLU A 178 15.41 -25.45 17.29
N GLY A 179 16.55 -24.74 17.34
CA GLY A 179 17.52 -24.68 16.24
C GLY A 179 17.41 -23.47 15.32
N ASP A 180 16.33 -22.71 15.34
CA ASP A 180 16.16 -21.56 14.44
C ASP A 180 16.96 -20.31 14.87
N GLY A 181 17.36 -20.23 16.13
CA GLY A 181 18.23 -19.16 16.69
C GLY A 181 17.58 -17.79 16.81
N VAL A 182 16.90 -17.30 15.80
CA VAL A 182 16.24 -15.99 15.77
C VAL A 182 14.77 -16.17 15.37
N LEU A 183 13.88 -15.55 16.14
CA LEU A 183 12.44 -15.50 15.82
C LEU A 183 11.98 -14.09 15.51
N TRP A 184 10.87 -13.99 14.77
CA TRP A 184 10.21 -12.75 14.44
C TRP A 184 9.02 -12.53 15.34
N CYS A 185 9.10 -11.53 16.24
CA CYS A 185 7.99 -11.07 17.07
C CYS A 185 7.29 -9.90 16.38
N ARG A 186 5.96 -9.97 16.22
CA ARG A 186 5.19 -8.85 15.63
C ARG A 186 3.76 -8.79 16.13
N ALA A 187 3.16 -7.58 16.03
CA ALA A 187 1.73 -7.44 16.22
C ALA A 187 0.95 -8.05 15.03
N ARG A 188 -0.19 -8.68 15.34
CA ARG A 188 -1.12 -9.32 14.38
C ARG A 188 -1.71 -8.32 13.40
N ARG A 189 -2.07 -7.13 13.89
CA ARG A 189 -2.69 -6.04 13.11
C ARG A 189 -1.83 -4.79 13.13
N GLY A 190 -1.99 -3.94 12.12
CA GLY A 190 -1.26 -2.69 11.97
C GLY A 190 -0.18 -2.76 10.89
N SER A 191 0.28 -1.58 10.47
CA SER A 191 1.30 -1.37 9.44
C SER A 191 2.51 -0.63 10.01
N GLY A 192 3.56 -0.45 9.21
CA GLY A 192 4.71 0.34 9.62
C GLY A 192 5.62 -0.32 10.66
N SER A 193 5.73 -1.65 10.67
CA SER A 193 6.55 -2.43 11.60
C SER A 193 6.15 -2.26 13.08
N VAL A 194 4.89 -1.90 13.37
CA VAL A 194 4.37 -1.77 14.74
C VAL A 194 4.53 -3.08 15.49
N GLY A 195 5.20 -3.04 16.64
CA GLY A 195 5.43 -4.21 17.50
C GLY A 195 6.34 -5.28 16.89
N ALA A 196 7.02 -4.99 15.78
CA ALA A 196 7.86 -5.96 15.09
C ALA A 196 9.33 -5.84 15.51
N THR A 197 9.96 -6.96 15.84
CA THR A 197 11.40 -7.06 16.11
C THR A 197 11.88 -8.52 16.00
N ALA A 198 13.18 -8.68 15.75
CA ALA A 198 13.85 -9.98 15.88
C ALA A 198 14.17 -10.24 17.35
N VAL A 199 13.94 -11.48 17.81
CA VAL A 199 14.24 -11.90 19.19
C VAL A 199 15.01 -13.22 19.17
N THR A 200 15.97 -13.37 20.08
CA THR A 200 16.83 -14.57 20.15
C THR A 200 16.53 -15.45 21.37
N ASN A 201 15.73 -14.96 22.29
CA ASN A 201 15.35 -15.72 23.49
C ASN A 201 14.02 -15.22 24.06
N VAL A 202 13.48 -15.99 25.01
CA VAL A 202 12.20 -15.76 25.68
C VAL A 202 12.15 -14.42 26.39
N ASP A 203 13.23 -14.03 27.07
CA ASP A 203 13.27 -12.81 27.87
C ASP A 203 13.20 -11.54 27.01
N GLN A 204 13.82 -11.56 25.84
CA GLN A 204 13.70 -10.48 24.84
C GLN A 204 12.26 -10.36 24.33
N ALA A 205 11.63 -11.50 23.95
CA ALA A 205 10.24 -11.50 23.50
C ALA A 205 9.29 -11.01 24.60
N ARG A 206 9.47 -11.50 25.82
CA ARG A 206 8.68 -11.11 27.00
C ARG A 206 8.76 -9.59 27.26
N SER A 207 9.98 -9.07 27.27
CA SER A 207 10.23 -7.65 27.53
C SER A 207 9.64 -6.76 26.42
N TRP A 208 9.80 -7.17 25.16
CA TRP A 208 9.27 -6.46 24.00
C TRP A 208 7.75 -6.38 24.01
N ILE A 209 7.08 -7.51 24.20
CA ILE A 209 5.61 -7.59 24.24
C ILE A 209 5.06 -6.80 25.43
N ALA A 210 5.69 -6.94 26.62
CA ALA A 210 5.29 -6.18 27.81
C ALA A 210 5.40 -4.67 27.59
N GLN A 211 6.49 -4.21 26.99
CA GLN A 211 6.69 -2.78 26.66
C GLN A 211 5.58 -2.25 25.74
N TRP A 212 5.22 -2.97 24.69
CA TRP A 212 4.15 -2.55 23.78
C TRP A 212 2.78 -2.57 24.42
N ARG A 213 2.50 -3.57 25.28
CA ARG A 213 1.29 -3.62 26.10
C ARG A 213 1.19 -2.38 27.00
N ASP A 214 2.25 -2.06 27.73
CA ASP A 214 2.24 -1.03 28.77
C ASP A 214 2.26 0.40 28.18
N LEU A 215 2.99 0.61 27.07
CA LEU A 215 3.12 1.94 26.45
C LEU A 215 2.11 2.23 25.34
N ARG A 216 1.58 1.21 24.67
CA ARG A 216 0.71 1.36 23.49
C ARG A 216 -0.63 0.66 23.60
N GLY A 217 -0.87 -0.07 24.71
CA GLY A 217 -2.14 -0.78 24.95
C GLY A 217 -2.40 -1.96 24.01
N ILE A 218 -1.38 -2.47 23.28
CA ILE A 218 -1.52 -3.65 22.43
C ILE A 218 -1.59 -4.87 23.35
N LYS A 219 -2.63 -5.69 23.20
CA LYS A 219 -2.81 -6.87 24.03
C LYS A 219 -1.73 -7.91 23.72
N VAL A 220 -1.33 -8.69 24.74
CA VAL A 220 -0.39 -9.81 24.56
C VAL A 220 -0.89 -10.79 23.48
N SER A 221 -2.20 -11.07 23.49
CA SER A 221 -2.85 -11.95 22.51
C SER A 221 -2.87 -11.41 21.07
N ASP A 222 -2.49 -10.16 20.87
CA ASP A 222 -2.35 -9.58 19.54
C ASP A 222 -0.92 -9.73 18.97
N PHE A 223 -0.03 -10.45 19.67
CA PHE A 223 1.31 -10.76 19.19
C PHE A 223 1.42 -12.17 18.64
N THR A 224 2.35 -12.32 17.70
CA THR A 224 2.79 -13.61 17.16
C THR A 224 4.30 -13.71 17.22
N LEU A 225 4.81 -14.92 17.43
CA LEU A 225 6.20 -15.29 17.23
C LEU A 225 6.29 -16.25 16.06
N GLY A 226 7.16 -15.96 15.14
CA GLY A 226 7.31 -16.73 13.91
C GLY A 226 8.75 -16.91 13.46
N GLU A 227 8.90 -17.65 12.41
CA GLU A 227 10.15 -17.85 11.70
C GLU A 227 10.74 -16.50 11.24
N PHE A 228 12.03 -16.31 11.49
CA PHE A 228 12.76 -15.18 10.96
C PHE A 228 13.21 -15.45 9.52
N LEU A 229 12.92 -14.55 8.62
CA LEU A 229 13.22 -14.68 7.19
C LEU A 229 14.39 -13.74 6.84
N PRO A 230 15.64 -14.22 6.78
CA PRO A 230 16.83 -13.38 6.59
C PRO A 230 17.13 -13.06 5.13
N GLY A 231 16.50 -13.77 4.18
CA GLY A 231 16.80 -13.68 2.75
C GLY A 231 16.26 -12.42 2.07
N ARG A 232 16.25 -12.45 0.75
CA ARG A 232 15.81 -11.32 -0.08
C ARG A 232 14.37 -10.95 0.23
N HIS A 233 14.08 -9.64 0.14
CA HIS A 233 12.73 -9.13 0.33
C HIS A 233 12.14 -8.69 -1.02
N TYR A 234 11.00 -9.25 -1.36
CA TYR A 234 10.26 -8.90 -2.56
C TYR A 234 8.92 -8.26 -2.23
N THR A 235 8.49 -7.38 -3.11
CA THR A 235 7.11 -6.91 -3.17
C THR A 235 6.61 -7.08 -4.60
N VAL A 236 5.41 -7.66 -4.76
CA VAL A 236 4.74 -7.78 -6.04
C VAL A 236 3.47 -6.95 -6.00
N THR A 237 3.45 -5.86 -6.74
CA THR A 237 2.24 -5.06 -6.93
C THR A 237 1.56 -5.49 -8.21
N SER A 238 0.24 -5.73 -8.14
CA SER A 238 -0.55 -6.16 -9.28
C SER A 238 -1.89 -5.43 -9.35
N VAL A 239 -2.32 -5.12 -10.57
CA VAL A 239 -3.63 -4.54 -10.90
C VAL A 239 -4.51 -5.64 -11.46
N TRP A 240 -5.68 -5.79 -10.89
CA TRP A 240 -6.65 -6.84 -11.23
C TRP A 240 -7.94 -6.24 -11.75
N TYR A 241 -8.56 -6.93 -12.69
CA TYR A 241 -9.90 -6.63 -13.18
C TYR A 241 -10.69 -7.93 -13.34
N ARG A 242 -11.70 -8.12 -12.51
CA ARG A 242 -12.61 -9.29 -12.53
C ARG A 242 -11.87 -10.64 -12.56
N GLY A 243 -10.85 -10.78 -11.72
CA GLY A 243 -10.05 -12.02 -11.59
C GLY A 243 -8.88 -12.15 -12.57
N GLN A 244 -8.76 -11.24 -13.53
CA GLN A 244 -7.63 -11.19 -14.45
C GLN A 244 -6.57 -10.20 -13.93
N ALA A 245 -5.32 -10.64 -13.79
CA ALA A 245 -4.19 -9.76 -13.56
C ALA A 245 -3.89 -9.00 -14.88
N LEU A 246 -4.07 -7.69 -14.86
CA LEU A 246 -3.78 -6.83 -16.02
C LEU A 246 -2.28 -6.54 -16.12
N LEU A 247 -1.67 -6.21 -14.98
CA LEU A 247 -0.24 -5.93 -14.85
C LEU A 247 0.24 -6.33 -13.46
N ALA A 248 1.40 -6.96 -13.38
CA ALA A 248 2.08 -7.26 -12.13
C ALA A 248 3.57 -6.92 -12.26
N GLN A 249 4.16 -6.29 -11.27
CA GLN A 249 5.57 -5.94 -11.23
C GLN A 249 6.21 -6.47 -9.95
N THR A 250 7.28 -7.24 -10.10
CA THR A 250 8.11 -7.70 -8.98
C THR A 250 9.22 -6.69 -8.73
N ILE A 251 9.37 -6.32 -7.47
CA ILE A 251 10.38 -5.38 -6.97
C ILE A 251 11.14 -6.08 -5.84
N GLU A 252 12.47 -6.00 -5.86
CA GLU A 252 13.34 -6.39 -4.75
C GLU A 252 13.69 -5.16 -3.92
N ILE A 253 13.52 -5.26 -2.61
CA ILE A 253 13.90 -4.23 -1.65
C ILE A 253 15.34 -4.50 -1.21
N LEU A 254 16.23 -3.54 -1.46
CA LEU A 254 17.66 -3.70 -1.21
C LEU A 254 18.09 -3.08 0.13
N SER A 255 17.44 -1.99 0.55
CA SER A 255 17.73 -1.38 1.85
C SER A 255 16.55 -0.52 2.33
N TYR A 256 16.63 -0.10 3.59
CA TYR A 256 15.58 0.63 4.30
C TYR A 256 16.11 1.84 5.04
N PHE A 257 15.28 2.87 5.19
CA PHE A 257 15.56 4.02 6.04
C PHE A 257 15.73 3.61 7.50
N ALA A 258 16.71 4.24 8.16
CA ALA A 258 16.86 4.31 9.61
C ALA A 258 16.88 2.96 10.35
N VAL A 259 17.19 1.84 9.69
CA VAL A 259 17.23 0.51 10.34
C VAL A 259 18.20 0.54 11.55
N GLY A 260 19.38 1.13 11.37
CA GLY A 260 20.39 1.22 12.46
C GLY A 260 20.01 2.14 13.61
N ASN A 261 19.06 3.05 13.42
CA ASN A 261 18.61 4.01 14.41
C ASN A 261 17.30 3.59 15.11
N ASN A 262 16.67 2.54 14.62
CA ASN A 262 15.40 2.08 15.17
C ASN A 262 15.64 1.03 16.25
N PRO A 263 15.15 1.21 17.50
CA PRO A 263 15.35 0.23 18.59
C PRO A 263 14.87 -1.18 18.24
N SER A 264 13.90 -1.31 17.35
CA SER A 264 13.41 -2.60 16.87
C SER A 264 14.35 -3.27 15.86
N GLY A 265 15.36 -2.55 15.32
CA GLY A 265 16.20 -3.04 14.24
C GLY A 265 15.46 -3.24 12.90
N THR A 266 14.25 -2.67 12.77
CA THR A 266 13.40 -2.85 11.59
C THR A 266 12.87 -1.53 11.05
N SER A 267 12.57 -1.48 9.76
CA SER A 267 11.87 -0.37 9.11
C SER A 267 10.99 -0.92 8.00
N SER A 268 9.86 -0.26 7.75
CA SER A 268 8.95 -0.56 6.64
C SER A 268 9.10 0.43 5.48
N MET A 269 10.09 1.31 5.53
CA MET A 269 10.30 2.34 4.52
C MET A 269 11.55 2.02 3.68
N PRO A 270 11.43 1.39 2.50
CA PRO A 270 12.52 1.19 1.58
C PRO A 270 13.15 2.52 1.15
N ASN A 271 14.48 2.58 1.07
CA ASN A 271 15.20 3.70 0.48
C ASN A 271 15.93 3.33 -0.82
N LEU A 272 16.18 2.03 -1.04
CA LEU A 272 16.70 1.51 -2.29
C LEU A 272 15.92 0.24 -2.69
N SER A 273 15.45 0.20 -3.91
CA SER A 273 14.76 -0.96 -4.47
C SER A 273 14.97 -1.05 -5.98
N LYS A 274 14.72 -2.23 -6.56
CA LYS A 274 14.84 -2.42 -8.01
C LYS A 274 13.76 -3.34 -8.56
N THR A 275 13.43 -3.17 -9.85
CA THR A 275 12.63 -4.17 -10.58
C THR A 275 13.47 -5.42 -10.81
N VAL A 276 12.83 -6.59 -10.71
CA VAL A 276 13.48 -7.88 -10.95
C VAL A 276 12.55 -8.84 -11.68
N VAL A 277 13.14 -9.80 -12.41
CA VAL A 277 12.45 -10.96 -12.93
C VAL A 277 12.61 -12.12 -11.95
N ALA A 278 11.53 -12.47 -11.26
CA ALA A 278 11.49 -13.57 -10.28
C ALA A 278 10.22 -14.41 -10.51
N PRO A 279 10.22 -15.35 -11.48
CA PRO A 279 9.00 -16.04 -11.91
C PRO A 279 8.32 -16.83 -10.80
N GLU A 280 9.08 -17.46 -9.91
CA GLU A 280 8.52 -18.20 -8.79
C GLU A 280 7.81 -17.27 -7.78
N VAL A 281 8.45 -16.15 -7.43
CA VAL A 281 7.86 -15.12 -6.57
C VAL A 281 6.57 -14.59 -7.17
N LEU A 282 6.59 -14.24 -8.45
CA LEU A 282 5.42 -13.74 -9.16
C LEU A 282 4.28 -14.79 -9.17
N ARG A 283 4.59 -16.04 -9.48
CA ARG A 283 3.60 -17.14 -9.48
C ARG A 283 2.95 -17.28 -8.11
N ILE A 284 3.73 -17.34 -7.03
CA ILE A 284 3.22 -17.45 -5.66
C ILE A 284 2.26 -16.30 -5.35
N CYS A 285 2.61 -15.07 -5.74
CA CYS A 285 1.77 -13.89 -5.51
C CYS A 285 0.45 -13.93 -6.27
N LEU A 286 0.50 -14.28 -7.56
CA LEU A 286 -0.71 -14.37 -8.38
C LEU A 286 -1.64 -15.50 -7.89
N ASP A 287 -1.08 -16.64 -7.49
CA ASP A 287 -1.84 -17.76 -6.93
C ASP A 287 -2.45 -17.40 -5.57
N ALA A 288 -1.73 -16.64 -4.74
CA ALA A 288 -2.25 -16.13 -3.46
C ALA A 288 -3.44 -15.19 -3.65
N VAL A 289 -3.37 -14.26 -4.61
CA VAL A 289 -4.49 -13.35 -4.90
C VAL A 289 -5.70 -14.11 -5.40
N ARG A 290 -5.53 -15.07 -6.33
CA ARG A 290 -6.63 -15.91 -6.82
C ARG A 290 -7.26 -16.76 -5.72
N ALA A 291 -6.44 -17.24 -4.76
CA ALA A 291 -6.94 -18.01 -3.64
C ALA A 291 -7.80 -17.20 -2.67
N ILE A 292 -7.49 -15.90 -2.48
CA ILE A 292 -8.26 -15.00 -1.61
C ILE A 292 -9.53 -14.54 -2.32
N GLU A 293 -9.43 -14.15 -3.59
CA GLU A 293 -10.53 -13.57 -4.35
C GLU A 293 -10.41 -13.93 -5.84
N ASP A 294 -11.25 -14.84 -6.29
CA ASP A 294 -11.29 -15.36 -7.66
C ASP A 294 -11.68 -14.30 -8.71
N CYS A 295 -12.46 -13.30 -8.29
CA CYS A 295 -12.91 -12.17 -9.12
C CYS A 295 -12.26 -10.85 -8.69
N ALA A 296 -11.01 -10.89 -8.21
CA ALA A 296 -10.33 -9.71 -7.70
C ALA A 296 -10.38 -8.53 -8.67
N SER A 297 -10.61 -7.34 -8.12
CA SER A 297 -10.52 -6.06 -8.84
C SER A 297 -9.82 -5.03 -7.98
N GLY A 298 -9.02 -4.15 -8.63
CA GLY A 298 -8.25 -3.14 -7.92
C GLY A 298 -6.76 -3.48 -7.83
N VAL A 299 -6.06 -2.81 -6.94
CA VAL A 299 -4.62 -3.01 -6.71
C VAL A 299 -4.38 -3.89 -5.47
N ILE A 300 -3.49 -4.85 -5.60
CA ILE A 300 -3.06 -5.73 -4.51
C ILE A 300 -1.54 -5.78 -4.49
N ASN A 301 -0.96 -5.58 -3.32
CA ASN A 301 0.47 -5.66 -3.09
C ASN A 301 0.79 -6.80 -2.13
N VAL A 302 1.58 -7.77 -2.58
CA VAL A 302 2.01 -8.95 -1.80
C VAL A 302 3.47 -8.80 -1.42
N GLU A 303 3.78 -8.96 -0.14
CA GLU A 303 5.16 -8.92 0.36
C GLU A 303 5.65 -10.32 0.74
N LEU A 304 6.85 -10.64 0.30
CA LEU A 304 7.50 -11.93 0.55
C LEU A 304 8.93 -11.71 1.05
N LYS A 305 9.37 -12.63 1.87
CA LYS A 305 10.79 -12.76 2.21
C LYS A 305 11.24 -14.19 2.00
N GLU A 306 12.51 -14.36 1.66
CA GLU A 306 13.11 -15.69 1.55
C GLU A 306 13.50 -16.23 2.94
N THR A 307 13.29 -17.51 3.12
CA THR A 307 13.85 -18.31 4.21
C THR A 307 15.38 -18.33 4.11
N LEU A 308 16.04 -18.93 5.10
CA LEU A 308 17.48 -19.16 5.08
C LEU A 308 17.93 -19.98 3.84
N ASP A 309 17.08 -20.91 3.41
CA ASP A 309 17.33 -21.78 2.25
C ASP A 309 16.91 -21.14 0.91
N GLY A 310 16.52 -19.86 0.91
CA GLY A 310 16.17 -19.11 -0.30
C GLY A 310 14.75 -19.35 -0.82
N HIS A 311 13.85 -19.97 -0.06
CA HIS A 311 12.45 -20.17 -0.46
C HIS A 311 11.60 -18.95 -0.12
N PRO A 312 10.87 -18.35 -1.09
CA PRO A 312 10.03 -17.19 -0.82
C PRO A 312 8.77 -17.58 -0.04
N ALA A 313 8.46 -16.81 1.01
CA ALA A 313 7.27 -16.99 1.84
C ALA A 313 6.53 -15.64 2.00
N ILE A 314 5.21 -15.64 1.88
CA ILE A 314 4.36 -14.45 1.99
C ILE A 314 4.34 -13.98 3.44
N THR A 315 4.68 -12.71 3.66
CA THR A 315 4.69 -12.08 4.98
C THR A 315 3.47 -11.22 5.25
N GLU A 316 2.93 -10.55 4.23
CA GLU A 316 1.69 -9.77 4.31
C GLU A 316 1.14 -9.44 2.91
N ILE A 317 -0.14 -9.04 2.87
CA ILE A 317 -0.79 -8.50 1.68
C ILE A 317 -1.46 -7.17 2.04
N ASN A 318 -1.22 -6.17 1.18
CA ASN A 318 -1.87 -4.87 1.24
C ASN A 318 -2.87 -4.77 0.08
N ALA A 319 -4.15 -4.94 0.38
CA ALA A 319 -5.24 -4.92 -0.60
C ALA A 319 -5.87 -3.53 -0.70
N GLY A 320 -6.14 -3.06 -1.92
CA GLY A 320 -6.86 -1.82 -2.19
C GLY A 320 -6.04 -0.54 -2.09
N ARG A 321 -4.70 -0.62 -1.98
CA ARG A 321 -3.82 0.54 -1.98
C ARG A 321 -2.48 0.28 -2.67
N PHE A 322 -1.91 1.32 -3.25
CA PHE A 322 -0.53 1.26 -3.74
C PHE A 322 0.48 1.30 -2.59
N PRO A 323 1.63 0.65 -2.74
CA PRO A 323 2.72 0.72 -1.77
C PRO A 323 3.34 2.14 -1.76
N ALA A 324 3.44 2.74 -0.57
CA ALA A 324 3.83 4.14 -0.41
C ALA A 324 5.19 4.49 -1.04
N CYS A 325 6.16 3.60 -0.89
CA CYS A 325 7.55 3.87 -1.26
C CYS A 325 7.90 3.46 -2.69
N THR A 326 7.24 2.46 -3.28
CA THR A 326 7.60 1.94 -4.61
C THR A 326 6.70 2.46 -5.74
N THR A 327 5.69 3.28 -5.45
CA THR A 327 4.76 3.83 -6.45
C THR A 327 5.49 4.56 -7.58
N THR A 328 6.55 5.33 -7.27
CA THR A 328 7.35 6.03 -8.29
C THR A 328 8.02 5.04 -9.25
N LEU A 329 8.53 3.91 -8.74
CA LEU A 329 9.14 2.87 -9.56
C LEU A 329 8.08 2.20 -10.47
N LEU A 330 6.91 1.88 -9.91
CA LEU A 330 5.79 1.30 -10.67
C LEU A 330 5.28 2.21 -11.79
N ALA A 331 5.37 3.53 -11.59
CA ALA A 331 4.98 4.52 -12.60
C ALA A 331 6.05 4.75 -13.66
N ALA A 332 7.33 4.53 -13.34
CA ALA A 332 8.46 4.75 -14.22
C ALA A 332 8.83 3.52 -15.10
N CYS A 333 8.22 2.36 -14.83
CA CYS A 333 8.34 1.19 -15.70
C CYS A 333 7.75 1.50 -17.09
N PRO A 334 8.11 0.73 -18.14
CA PRO A 334 7.62 0.96 -19.50
C PRO A 334 6.09 1.11 -19.61
N THR A 335 5.36 0.44 -18.74
CA THR A 335 3.92 0.64 -18.55
C THR A 335 3.67 1.23 -17.18
N ASN A 336 3.11 2.44 -17.13
CA ASN A 336 2.72 3.10 -15.86
C ASN A 336 1.58 2.33 -15.20
N MET A 337 1.86 1.63 -14.10
CA MET A 337 0.86 0.80 -13.41
C MET A 337 -0.30 1.63 -12.87
N ILE A 338 -0.06 2.88 -12.51
CA ILE A 338 -1.10 3.78 -11.98
C ILE A 338 -2.06 4.18 -13.12
N GLU A 339 -1.58 4.31 -14.36
CA GLU A 339 -2.42 4.50 -15.53
C GLU A 339 -3.27 3.27 -15.82
N VAL A 340 -2.69 2.06 -15.79
CA VAL A 340 -3.44 0.80 -15.95
C VAL A 340 -4.57 0.71 -14.93
N PHE A 341 -4.28 1.02 -13.67
CA PHE A 341 -5.27 1.04 -12.60
C PHE A 341 -6.37 2.08 -12.86
N ALA A 342 -6.00 3.32 -13.17
CA ALA A 342 -6.95 4.41 -13.32
C ALA A 342 -7.89 4.18 -14.52
N ARG A 343 -7.36 3.70 -15.65
CA ARG A 343 -8.16 3.36 -16.84
C ARG A 343 -9.08 2.16 -16.58
N ALA A 344 -8.55 1.09 -15.97
CA ALA A 344 -9.37 -0.08 -15.62
C ALA A 344 -10.53 0.29 -14.67
N ALA A 345 -10.26 1.17 -13.71
CA ALA A 345 -11.29 1.67 -12.77
C ALA A 345 -12.41 2.47 -13.46
N THR A 346 -12.10 3.13 -14.58
CA THR A 346 -13.07 3.88 -15.39
C THR A 346 -13.61 3.10 -16.58
N GLY A 347 -13.32 1.78 -16.65
CA GLY A 347 -13.88 0.85 -17.64
C GLY A 347 -13.05 0.69 -18.91
N GLU A 348 -11.87 1.28 -19.00
CA GLU A 348 -10.96 1.15 -20.13
C GLU A 348 -9.86 0.12 -19.83
N ILE A 349 -9.88 -1.03 -20.53
CA ILE A 349 -8.87 -2.08 -20.36
C ILE A 349 -7.77 -1.90 -21.42
N MET A 350 -6.59 -1.57 -20.94
CA MET A 350 -5.41 -1.38 -21.80
C MET A 350 -4.84 -2.72 -22.28
N ALA A 351 -4.38 -2.76 -23.52
CA ALA A 351 -3.52 -3.85 -24.01
C ALA A 351 -2.09 -3.65 -23.48
N ILE A 352 -1.60 -4.61 -22.70
CA ILE A 352 -0.29 -4.52 -22.06
C ILE A 352 0.65 -5.56 -22.64
N PRO A 353 1.76 -5.15 -23.31
CA PRO A 353 2.68 -6.10 -23.95
C PRO A 353 3.40 -7.01 -22.94
N GLU A 354 3.76 -6.47 -21.75
CA GLU A 354 4.49 -7.19 -20.70
C GLU A 354 3.66 -7.22 -19.41
N PRO A 355 2.59 -8.04 -19.32
CA PRO A 355 1.68 -8.04 -18.18
C PRO A 355 2.32 -8.59 -16.88
N HIS A 356 3.46 -9.25 -16.99
CA HIS A 356 4.21 -9.82 -15.86
C HIS A 356 5.41 -8.96 -15.44
N GLY A 357 5.40 -7.70 -15.83
CA GLY A 357 6.42 -6.72 -15.48
C GLY A 357 7.59 -6.68 -16.46
N THR A 358 8.40 -5.64 -16.35
CA THR A 358 9.54 -5.44 -17.22
C THR A 358 10.74 -6.28 -16.81
N ALA A 359 11.45 -6.81 -17.82
CA ALA A 359 12.76 -7.44 -17.67
C ALA A 359 13.89 -6.40 -17.49
N GLN A 360 13.64 -5.13 -17.80
CA GLN A 360 14.63 -4.07 -17.66
C GLN A 360 14.78 -3.68 -16.18
N GLU A 361 16.01 -3.69 -15.66
CA GLU A 361 16.29 -3.24 -14.31
C GLU A 361 16.19 -1.72 -14.18
N HIS A 362 15.32 -1.29 -13.27
CA HIS A 362 15.17 0.09 -12.82
C HIS A 362 15.41 0.13 -11.32
N TYR A 363 16.20 1.08 -10.87
CA TYR A 363 16.49 1.30 -9.45
C TYR A 363 15.74 2.52 -8.96
N LEU A 364 15.07 2.40 -7.84
CA LEU A 364 14.47 3.51 -7.11
C LEU A 364 15.39 3.88 -5.96
N VAL A 365 15.85 5.12 -5.96
CA VAL A 365 16.61 5.74 -4.86
C VAL A 365 15.77 6.85 -4.25
N GLN A 366 15.62 6.84 -2.93
CA GLN A 366 14.88 7.87 -2.21
C GLN A 366 15.50 8.16 -0.86
N ASP A 367 15.37 9.40 -0.42
CA ASP A 367 15.83 9.88 0.87
C ASP A 367 14.85 10.93 1.42
N ILE A 368 15.06 11.32 2.69
CA ILE A 368 14.32 12.41 3.32
C ILE A 368 14.65 13.71 2.57
N ASP A 369 13.64 14.54 2.31
CA ASP A 369 13.74 15.82 1.60
C ASP A 369 14.18 15.74 0.13
N CYS A 370 14.33 14.53 -0.43
CA CYS A 370 14.62 14.35 -1.84
C CYS A 370 13.43 13.75 -2.59
N LEU A 371 13.21 14.22 -3.83
CA LEU A 371 12.28 13.53 -4.72
C LEU A 371 12.84 12.15 -5.07
N PRO A 372 12.02 11.08 -5.00
CA PRO A 372 12.44 9.76 -5.45
C PRO A 372 12.95 9.79 -6.90
N ARG A 373 14.06 9.14 -7.16
CA ARG A 373 14.65 9.01 -8.51
C ARG A 373 14.61 7.58 -8.98
N VAL A 374 14.21 7.38 -10.22
CA VAL A 374 14.32 6.10 -10.91
C VAL A 374 15.47 6.18 -11.89
N ILE A 375 16.38 5.19 -11.82
CA ILE A 375 17.63 5.13 -12.58
C ILE A 375 17.65 3.77 -13.28
N THR A 376 17.95 3.72 -14.58
CA THR A 376 18.16 2.45 -15.28
C THR A 376 19.52 1.86 -14.92
N ALA A 377 19.68 0.54 -15.04
CA ALA A 377 20.96 -0.13 -14.78
C ALA A 377 22.12 0.46 -15.63
N SER A 378 21.84 0.86 -16.87
CA SER A 378 22.83 1.50 -17.74
C SER A 378 23.30 2.85 -17.18
N ALA A 379 22.35 3.68 -16.71
CA ALA A 379 22.67 5.01 -16.18
C ALA A 379 23.44 4.97 -14.84
N LEU A 380 23.37 3.85 -14.09
CA LEU A 380 24.17 3.67 -12.86
C LEU A 380 25.67 3.62 -13.12
N LEU A 381 26.07 3.16 -14.30
CA LEU A 381 27.47 2.98 -14.68
C LEU A 381 28.04 4.17 -15.47
N GLU A 382 27.17 5.09 -15.90
CA GLU A 382 27.56 6.31 -16.60
C GLU A 382 28.17 7.31 -15.61
N GLY A 383 29.46 7.58 -15.74
CA GLY A 383 30.16 8.58 -14.91
C GLY A 383 30.94 8.03 -13.72
N LEU A 384 31.07 6.70 -13.62
CA LEU A 384 32.06 6.03 -12.79
C LEU A 384 33.31 5.69 -13.64
#